data_efb48b8f13b05c1f6d645ba781880954
#
_entry.id   efb48b8f13b05c1f6d645ba781880954
#
_cell.length_a   1.000
_cell.length_b   1.000
_cell.length_c   1.000
_cell.angle_alpha   90.00
_cell.angle_beta   90.00
_cell.angle_gamma   90.00
#
_symmetry.space_group_name_H-M   'P 1'
#
loop_
_entity.id
_entity.type
_entity.pdbx_description
1 polymer ?
#
loop_
_entity_poly.entity_id
_entity_poly.type
_entity_poly.pdbx_seq_one_letter_code
_entity_poly.pdbx_strand_id
1 'polypeptide(L)'
;MATFYLIRHGKPDYTYGDTHGFIGQGHDFAPLKEDRIKDVIETSKDTRLKNAQIIVTSPYTRALQTASIISKETGLEIVVEPDIREWQPDLTYQYKNSNEMKEYYKDYIENNGVYPTNEKRKWERRRTYG
;
A
#
# COMPACT_ATOMS: atom_id res chain seq x y z
N MET A 1 -26.84 7.46 1.61
CA MET A 1 -25.75 6.78 2.36
C MET A 1 -24.77 6.16 1.37
N ALA A 2 -23.48 6.37 1.56
CA ALA A 2 -22.45 5.78 0.69
C ALA A 2 -22.10 4.37 1.16
N THR A 3 -21.86 3.46 0.20
CA THR A 3 -21.36 2.11 0.47
C THR A 3 -19.90 2.05 0.03
N PHE A 4 -19.02 1.56 0.90
CA PHE A 4 -17.59 1.41 0.62
C PHE A 4 -17.20 -0.06 0.61
N TYR A 5 -16.50 -0.47 -0.43
CA TYR A 5 -15.85 -1.78 -0.51
C TYR A 5 -14.35 -1.58 -0.31
N LEU A 6 -13.82 -2.12 0.78
CA LEU A 6 -12.40 -2.08 1.07
C LEU A 6 -11.73 -3.31 0.48
N ILE A 7 -10.85 -3.11 -0.48
CA ILE A 7 -10.15 -4.19 -1.17
C ILE A 7 -8.66 -4.07 -0.84
N ARG A 8 -8.10 -5.14 -0.30
CA ARG A 8 -6.66 -5.24 -0.11
C ARG A 8 -5.98 -5.41 -1.45
N HIS A 9 -4.87 -4.68 -1.68
CA HIS A 9 -4.04 -4.87 -2.87
C HIS A 9 -3.57 -6.32 -2.99
N GLY A 10 -3.28 -6.75 -4.22
CA GLY A 10 -2.68 -8.05 -4.49
C GLY A 10 -1.29 -8.19 -3.86
N LYS A 11 -0.73 -9.40 -3.94
CA LYS A 11 0.57 -9.70 -3.32
C LYS A 11 1.71 -9.00 -4.06
N PRO A 12 2.45 -8.08 -3.42
CA PRO A 12 3.58 -7.42 -4.05
C PRO A 12 4.80 -8.34 -4.15
N ASP A 13 5.63 -8.10 -5.14
CA ASP A 13 6.91 -8.78 -5.32
C ASP A 13 8.06 -7.89 -4.83
N TYR A 14 8.48 -8.08 -3.60
CA TYR A 14 9.62 -7.35 -3.04
C TYR A 14 10.97 -7.99 -3.37
N THR A 15 10.98 -9.15 -4.01
CA THR A 15 12.20 -9.94 -4.25
C THR A 15 13.21 -9.15 -5.08
N TYR A 16 12.75 -8.48 -6.14
CA TYR A 16 13.65 -7.70 -6.98
C TYR A 16 14.29 -6.54 -6.19
N GLY A 17 13.50 -5.78 -5.47
CA GLY A 17 13.99 -4.68 -4.63
C GLY A 17 14.98 -5.14 -3.56
N ASP A 18 14.63 -6.21 -2.85
CA ASP A 18 15.47 -6.76 -1.79
C ASP A 18 16.81 -7.32 -2.33
N THR A 19 16.79 -7.98 -3.48
CA THR A 19 18.01 -8.58 -4.07
C THR A 19 18.91 -7.57 -4.78
N HIS A 20 18.36 -6.47 -5.29
CA HIS A 20 19.11 -5.44 -6.01
C HIS A 20 19.41 -4.19 -5.16
N GLY A 21 19.03 -4.20 -3.89
CA GLY A 21 19.28 -3.10 -2.98
C GLY A 21 18.55 -1.81 -3.32
N PHE A 22 17.32 -1.90 -3.83
CA PHE A 22 16.48 -0.73 -4.02
C PHE A 22 16.15 -0.10 -2.67
N ILE A 23 16.56 1.14 -2.52
CA ILE A 23 16.39 1.89 -1.28
C ILE A 23 15.03 2.59 -1.26
N GLY A 24 14.34 2.54 -0.12
CA GLY A 24 13.18 3.35 0.16
C GLY A 24 12.03 3.18 -0.84
N GLN A 25 11.83 4.14 -1.70
CA GLN A 25 10.72 4.13 -2.66
C GLN A 25 10.72 2.95 -3.63
N GLY A 26 11.88 2.35 -3.90
CA GLY A 26 11.95 1.13 -4.71
C GLY A 26 11.12 0.00 -4.12
N HIS A 27 10.99 -0.06 -2.81
CA HIS A 27 10.11 -0.99 -2.12
C HIS A 27 8.62 -0.66 -2.38
N ASP A 28 8.25 0.61 -2.32
CA ASP A 28 6.87 1.05 -2.57
C ASP A 28 6.46 0.90 -4.04
N PHE A 29 7.42 0.87 -4.94
CA PHE A 29 7.21 0.68 -6.37
C PHE A 29 7.17 -0.80 -6.79
N ALA A 30 7.33 -1.73 -5.86
CA ALA A 30 7.26 -3.15 -6.16
C ALA A 30 5.94 -3.51 -6.85
N PRO A 31 5.98 -4.19 -7.99
CA PRO A 31 4.78 -4.64 -8.70
C PRO A 31 4.15 -5.84 -7.99
N LEU A 32 2.96 -6.20 -8.40
CA LEU A 32 2.35 -7.45 -7.95
C LEU A 32 3.14 -8.66 -8.47
N LYS A 33 3.18 -9.74 -7.68
CA LYS A 33 3.70 -11.02 -8.13
C LYS A 33 2.91 -11.51 -9.32
N GLU A 34 3.61 -11.83 -10.40
CA GLU A 34 2.99 -12.22 -11.66
C GLU A 34 2.07 -13.44 -11.49
N ASP A 35 2.53 -14.46 -10.76
CA ASP A 35 1.77 -15.67 -10.50
C ASP A 35 0.57 -15.48 -9.56
N ARG A 36 0.46 -14.30 -8.93
CA ARG A 36 -0.63 -13.95 -8.01
C ARG A 36 -1.61 -12.91 -8.57
N ILE A 37 -1.36 -12.40 -9.78
CA ILE A 37 -2.29 -11.48 -10.46
C ILE A 37 -3.66 -12.13 -10.66
N LYS A 38 -3.71 -13.43 -10.90
CA LYS A 38 -4.96 -14.19 -11.00
C LYS A 38 -5.90 -14.02 -9.81
N ASP A 39 -5.36 -13.83 -8.61
CA ASP A 39 -6.17 -13.63 -7.40
C ASP A 39 -6.91 -12.29 -7.45
N VAL A 40 -6.26 -11.25 -7.99
CA VAL A 40 -6.88 -9.94 -8.19
C VAL A 40 -7.95 -10.00 -9.29
N ILE A 41 -7.68 -10.72 -10.36
CA ILE A 41 -8.65 -10.94 -11.45
C ILE A 41 -9.89 -11.62 -10.90
N GLU A 42 -9.73 -12.62 -10.04
CA GLU A 42 -10.86 -13.31 -9.40
C GLU A 42 -11.67 -12.36 -8.52
N THR A 43 -10.99 -11.55 -7.71
CA THR A 43 -11.63 -10.53 -6.87
C THR A 43 -12.40 -9.51 -7.73
N SER A 44 -11.86 -9.12 -8.89
CA SER A 44 -12.49 -8.15 -9.78
C SER A 44 -13.85 -8.60 -10.33
N LYS A 45 -14.12 -9.89 -10.29
CA LYS A 45 -15.40 -10.49 -10.74
C LYS A 45 -16.45 -10.56 -9.65
N ASP A 46 -16.16 -10.08 -8.45
CA ASP A 46 -17.12 -10.06 -7.35
C ASP A 46 -18.35 -9.23 -7.76
N THR A 47 -19.53 -9.83 -7.63
CA THR A 47 -20.78 -9.21 -8.09
C THR A 47 -21.13 -7.93 -7.37
N ARG A 48 -20.65 -7.75 -6.15
CA ARG A 48 -20.84 -6.52 -5.37
C ARG A 48 -20.26 -5.29 -6.07
N LEU A 49 -19.17 -5.47 -6.81
CA LEU A 49 -18.49 -4.38 -7.52
C LEU A 49 -19.31 -3.81 -8.69
N LYS A 50 -20.32 -4.53 -9.17
CA LYS A 50 -21.20 -4.04 -10.24
C LYS A 50 -21.96 -2.78 -9.85
N ASN A 51 -22.18 -2.57 -8.55
CA ASN A 51 -22.88 -1.40 -8.02
C ASN A 51 -21.94 -0.26 -7.63
N ALA A 52 -20.65 -0.45 -7.74
CA ALA A 52 -19.66 0.59 -7.47
C ALA A 52 -19.66 1.62 -8.61
N GLN A 53 -19.32 2.84 -8.30
CA GLN A 53 -19.35 3.97 -9.23
C GLN A 53 -17.95 4.49 -9.57
N ILE A 54 -16.97 4.22 -8.69
CA ILE A 54 -15.61 4.74 -8.82
C ILE A 54 -14.64 3.86 -8.03
N ILE A 55 -13.39 3.82 -8.46
CA ILE A 55 -12.29 3.21 -7.73
C ILE A 55 -11.42 4.33 -7.17
N VAL A 56 -11.19 4.30 -5.86
CA VAL A 56 -10.23 5.20 -5.20
C VAL A 56 -9.04 4.37 -4.75
N THR A 57 -7.83 4.77 -5.12
CA THR A 57 -6.60 4.02 -4.84
C THR A 57 -5.50 4.91 -4.28
N SER A 58 -4.62 4.32 -3.48
CA SER A 58 -3.37 4.96 -3.10
C SER A 58 -2.40 5.02 -4.29
N PRO A 59 -1.36 5.88 -4.24
CA PRO A 59 -0.39 6.01 -5.33
C PRO A 59 0.64 4.86 -5.41
N TYR A 60 0.65 3.93 -4.46
CA TYR A 60 1.63 2.85 -4.46
C TYR A 60 1.37 1.86 -5.59
N THR A 61 2.43 1.39 -6.25
CA THR A 61 2.33 0.51 -7.43
C THR A 61 1.44 -0.69 -7.19
N ARG A 62 1.57 -1.37 -6.06
CA ARG A 62 0.73 -2.54 -5.72
C ARG A 62 -0.76 -2.21 -5.68
N ALA A 63 -1.10 -1.03 -5.18
CA ALA A 63 -2.49 -0.58 -5.12
C ALA A 63 -3.00 -0.11 -6.48
N LEU A 64 -2.20 0.67 -7.21
CA LEU A 64 -2.52 1.13 -8.56
C LEU A 64 -2.70 -0.04 -9.53
N GLN A 65 -1.81 -1.03 -9.47
CA GLN A 65 -1.90 -2.21 -10.32
C GLN A 65 -3.16 -3.03 -10.00
N THR A 66 -3.48 -3.20 -8.73
CA THR A 66 -4.73 -3.84 -8.29
C THR A 66 -5.94 -3.08 -8.82
N ALA A 67 -5.97 -1.76 -8.62
CA ALA A 67 -7.05 -0.91 -9.12
C ALA A 67 -7.19 -0.98 -10.65
N SER A 68 -6.08 -1.02 -11.36
CA SER A 68 -6.04 -1.14 -12.82
C SER A 68 -6.69 -2.44 -13.32
N ILE A 69 -6.41 -3.56 -12.65
CA ILE A 69 -7.01 -4.85 -12.96
C ILE A 69 -8.52 -4.81 -12.72
N ILE A 70 -8.95 -4.24 -11.60
CA ILE A 70 -10.38 -4.10 -11.27
C ILE A 70 -11.06 -3.16 -12.26
N SER A 71 -10.43 -2.05 -12.62
CA SER A 71 -10.96 -1.10 -13.61
C SER A 71 -11.17 -1.76 -14.98
N LYS A 72 -10.22 -2.59 -15.40
CA LYS A 72 -10.32 -3.32 -16.66
C LYS A 72 -11.55 -4.24 -16.72
N GLU A 73 -11.86 -4.91 -15.62
CA GLU A 73 -13.02 -5.80 -15.52
C GLU A 73 -14.34 -5.05 -15.38
N THR A 74 -14.36 -3.99 -14.58
CA THR A 74 -15.59 -3.28 -14.20
C THR A 74 -15.92 -2.08 -15.09
N GLY A 75 -14.93 -1.53 -15.80
CA GLY A 75 -15.07 -0.28 -16.55
C GLY A 75 -15.09 0.98 -15.69
N LEU A 76 -14.82 0.86 -14.39
CA LEU A 76 -14.86 2.00 -13.47
C LEU A 76 -13.60 2.86 -13.62
N GLU A 77 -13.78 4.17 -13.49
CA GLU A 77 -12.67 5.13 -13.44
C GLU A 77 -11.87 4.99 -12.14
N ILE A 78 -10.59 5.32 -12.21
CA ILE A 78 -9.68 5.33 -11.08
C ILE A 78 -9.38 6.78 -10.68
N VAL A 79 -9.52 7.06 -9.39
CA VAL A 79 -9.04 8.29 -8.76
C VAL A 79 -7.90 7.93 -7.81
N VAL A 80 -6.77 8.59 -7.95
CA VAL A 80 -5.62 8.41 -7.06
C VAL A 80 -5.73 9.40 -5.92
N GLU A 81 -5.76 8.89 -4.69
CA GLU A 81 -5.83 9.69 -3.47
C GLU A 81 -4.58 9.49 -2.62
N PRO A 82 -3.64 10.46 -2.62
CA PRO A 82 -2.38 10.32 -1.88
C PRO A 82 -2.54 10.12 -0.38
N ASP A 83 -3.61 10.65 0.21
CA ASP A 83 -3.81 10.59 1.66
C ASP A 83 -4.18 9.21 2.19
N ILE A 84 -4.61 8.29 1.32
CA ILE A 84 -4.89 6.91 1.74
C ILE A 84 -3.69 5.97 1.55
N ARG A 85 -2.52 6.51 1.25
CA ARG A 85 -1.29 5.70 1.18
C ARG A 85 -0.98 5.04 2.51
N GLU A 86 -0.30 3.92 2.44
CA GLU A 86 0.15 3.21 3.62
C GLU A 86 1.16 4.01 4.43
N TRP A 87 1.28 3.67 5.69
CA TRP A 87 2.26 4.20 6.62
C TRP A 87 3.70 4.06 6.09
N GLN A 88 4.53 5.09 6.33
CA GLN A 88 5.93 5.10 5.93
C GLN A 88 6.84 4.67 7.08
N PRO A 89 7.63 3.62 6.89
CA PRO A 89 8.58 3.14 7.89
C PRO A 89 9.77 4.08 8.09
N ASP A 90 10.11 4.85 7.09
CA ASP A 90 11.21 5.81 7.15
C ASP A 90 10.91 7.01 6.24
N LEU A 91 10.64 8.17 6.85
CA LEU A 91 10.33 9.41 6.14
C LEU A 91 11.52 9.96 5.34
N THR A 92 12.73 9.45 5.56
CA THR A 92 13.90 9.79 4.75
C THR A 92 14.05 8.92 3.50
N TYR A 93 13.21 7.88 3.38
CA TYR A 93 13.25 6.90 2.28
C TYR A 93 14.61 6.22 2.11
N GLN A 94 15.32 5.97 3.21
CA GLN A 94 16.67 5.37 3.20
C GLN A 94 16.71 3.89 3.59
N TYR A 95 15.56 3.26 3.86
CA TYR A 95 15.55 1.83 4.19
C TYR A 95 15.95 0.97 2.98
N LYS A 96 16.72 -0.08 3.25
CA LYS A 96 17.42 -0.85 2.23
C LYS A 96 16.70 -2.14 1.83
N ASN A 97 15.90 -2.69 2.74
CA ASN A 97 15.24 -3.98 2.54
C ASN A 97 14.04 -4.15 3.48
N SER A 98 13.32 -5.25 3.27
CA SER A 98 12.12 -5.56 4.05
C SER A 98 12.41 -5.81 5.54
N ASN A 99 13.60 -6.31 5.88
CA ASN A 99 13.95 -6.56 7.28
C ASN A 99 14.11 -5.26 8.07
N GLU A 100 14.74 -4.26 7.46
CA GLU A 100 14.88 -2.93 8.08
C GLU A 100 13.51 -2.28 8.30
N MET A 101 12.59 -2.43 7.35
CA MET A 101 11.21 -1.96 7.52
C MET A 101 10.50 -2.62 8.69
N LYS A 102 10.72 -3.92 8.91
CA LYS A 102 10.12 -4.64 10.04
C LYS A 102 10.61 -4.13 11.38
N GLU A 103 11.87 -3.73 11.47
CA GLU A 103 12.43 -3.11 12.68
C GLU A 103 11.77 -1.77 12.98
N TYR A 104 11.59 -0.91 11.97
CA TYR A 104 10.87 0.35 12.13
C TYR A 104 9.41 0.13 12.52
N TYR A 105 8.76 -0.87 11.94
CA TYR A 105 7.38 -1.20 12.29
C TYR A 105 7.27 -1.69 13.74
N LYS A 106 8.22 -2.51 14.19
CA LYS A 106 8.27 -2.95 15.58
C LYS A 106 8.38 -1.78 16.54
N ASP A 107 9.31 -0.86 16.29
CA ASP A 107 9.49 0.36 17.11
C ASP A 107 8.22 1.22 17.10
N TYR A 108 7.58 1.37 15.95
CA TYR A 108 6.30 2.08 15.82
C TYR A 108 5.20 1.46 16.72
N ILE A 109 5.07 0.14 16.69
CA ILE A 109 4.06 -0.57 17.51
C ILE A 109 4.38 -0.44 19.00
N GLU A 110 5.62 -0.62 19.38
CA GLU A 110 6.06 -0.51 20.79
C GLU A 110 5.81 0.89 21.36
N ASN A 111 5.82 1.92 20.53
CA ASN A 111 5.55 3.30 20.92
C ASN A 111 4.12 3.76 20.60
N ASN A 112 3.21 2.85 20.24
CA ASN A 112 1.81 3.17 19.89
C ASN A 112 1.67 4.23 18.77
N GLY A 113 2.64 4.32 17.87
CA GLY A 113 2.64 5.27 16.76
C GLY A 113 2.88 6.72 17.17
N VAL A 114 3.39 6.95 18.37
CA VAL A 114 3.73 8.28 18.90
C VAL A 114 5.22 8.35 19.19
N TYR A 115 5.86 9.45 18.83
CA TYR A 115 7.28 9.61 19.15
C TYR A 115 7.48 9.66 20.68
N PRO A 116 8.50 8.93 21.18
CA PRO A 116 8.87 9.07 22.59
C PRO A 116 9.21 10.53 22.95
N THR A 117 9.06 10.89 24.20
CA THR A 117 9.34 12.26 24.68
C THR A 117 10.76 12.69 24.29
N ASN A 118 10.85 13.81 23.58
CA ASN A 118 12.11 14.41 23.10
C ASN A 118 12.91 13.59 22.07
N GLU A 119 12.32 12.51 21.50
CA GLU A 119 12.98 11.70 20.49
C GLU A 119 12.16 11.59 19.21
N LYS A 120 12.65 12.19 18.14
CA LYS A 120 12.07 12.02 16.82
C LYS A 120 12.53 10.68 16.23
N ARG A 121 11.59 9.88 15.74
CA ARG A 121 11.88 8.66 15.01
C ARG A 121 11.88 8.92 13.51
N LYS A 122 12.43 7.98 12.73
CA LYS A 122 12.38 8.03 11.26
C LYS A 122 11.00 7.70 10.71
N TRP A 123 10.25 6.85 11.39
CA TRP A 123 8.94 6.41 10.93
C TRP A 123 7.88 7.53 11.06
N GLU A 124 6.85 7.40 10.23
CA GLU A 124 5.70 8.30 10.23
C GLU A 124 4.85 8.11 11.48
N ARG A 125 4.54 9.18 12.18
CA ARG A 125 3.62 9.14 13.31
C ARG A 125 2.25 8.66 12.88
N ARG A 126 1.52 8.04 13.81
CA ARG A 126 0.12 7.72 13.59
C ARG A 126 -0.65 8.97 13.19
N ARG A 127 -1.37 8.89 12.09
CA ARG A 127 -2.21 9.99 11.64
C ARG A 127 -3.41 10.13 12.57
N THR A 128 -3.68 11.35 12.96
CA THR A 128 -4.89 11.70 13.69
C THR A 128 -5.77 12.49 12.74
N TYR A 129 -6.95 11.94 12.48
CA TYR A 129 -7.98 12.64 11.72
C TYR A 129 -8.89 13.31 12.75
N GLY A 130 -8.71 14.61 12.89
CA GLY A 130 -9.53 15.45 13.75
C GLY A 130 -10.63 16.13 13.00
#